data_38c19a76d5e0462885e5f074a1f042b7
#
_entry.id   38c19a76d5e0462885e5f074a1f042b7
#
_cell.length_a   1.000
_cell.length_b   1.000
_cell.length_c   1.000
_cell.angle_alpha   90.00
_cell.angle_beta   90.00
_cell.angle_gamma   90.00
#
_symmetry.space_group_name_H-M   'P 1'
#
loop_
_entity.id
_entity.type
_entity.pdbx_description
1 polymer ?
#
loop_
_entity_poly.entity_id
_entity_poly.type
_entity_poly.pdbx_seq_one_letter_code
_entity_poly.pdbx_strand_id
1 'polypeptide(L)'
;MRRYGVPSADAGGTAGGGVLRLSGFFLPAGFLPHPGGTDEAFGTAHAVLCTREFVHEPFCVINADDFYGADAYRTIYEELQRLPERGAATMVGYLLKNTVTKYGTVSRGVCRTQNGYLADIHETLKIRLREDGTIFDEDSGVLLEPDTVVSMNFWGFMPSIFDELARYFETFLRGDAGENVKAECLLPNMVGELLREGRLSVSVLQSKDRWFGMTYHEDRARVASELQTLHEAGVYPEKLR
;
A
#
# COMPACT_ATOMS: atom_id res chain seq x y z
N MET A 1 23.19 -11.08 -18.66
CA MET A 1 23.07 -11.65 -17.29
C MET A 1 23.91 -10.81 -16.34
N ARG A 2 23.33 -9.82 -15.68
CA ARG A 2 24.01 -9.04 -14.64
C ARG A 2 23.41 -9.45 -13.29
N ARG A 3 24.19 -10.13 -12.46
CA ARG A 3 23.84 -10.44 -11.08
C ARG A 3 23.92 -9.15 -10.27
N TYR A 4 22.80 -8.65 -9.78
CA TYR A 4 22.78 -7.64 -8.73
C TYR A 4 22.85 -8.38 -7.39
N GLY A 5 23.99 -8.22 -6.72
CA GLY A 5 24.20 -8.78 -5.39
C GLY A 5 23.28 -8.10 -4.37
N VAL A 6 22.68 -8.91 -3.50
CA VAL A 6 22.02 -8.46 -2.29
C VAL A 6 23.07 -7.76 -1.42
N PRO A 7 22.85 -6.53 -0.91
CA PRO A 7 23.72 -5.96 0.09
C PRO A 7 23.63 -6.81 1.35
N SER A 8 24.77 -7.33 1.82
CA SER A 8 24.89 -7.96 3.13
C SER A 8 24.46 -6.94 4.19
N ALA A 9 23.50 -7.32 5.04
CA ALA A 9 23.15 -6.54 6.22
C ALA A 9 24.32 -6.65 7.20
N ASP A 10 25.13 -5.59 7.31
CA ASP A 10 26.05 -5.41 8.41
C ASP A 10 25.24 -5.08 9.67
N ALA A 11 25.29 -6.01 10.62
CA ALA A 11 24.74 -5.86 11.96
C ALA A 11 25.59 -4.89 12.77
N GLY A 12 25.20 -3.61 12.73
CA GLY A 12 25.73 -2.55 13.62
C GLY A 12 24.54 -1.80 14.21
N GLY A 13 24.25 -2.06 15.48
CA GLY A 13 23.03 -1.59 16.14
C GLY A 13 22.90 -0.08 16.21
N THR A 14 21.68 0.35 15.95
CA THR A 14 20.90 1.42 16.61
C THR A 14 19.48 1.33 16.03
N ALA A 15 18.48 1.52 16.88
CA ALA A 15 17.06 1.45 16.52
C ALA A 15 16.71 2.43 15.39
N GLY A 16 16.78 1.94 14.16
CA GLY A 16 16.44 2.68 12.95
C GLY A 16 15.67 1.74 12.03
N GLY A 17 14.36 2.02 11.83
CA GLY A 17 13.52 1.26 10.95
C GLY A 17 14.12 1.15 9.54
N GLY A 18 14.40 -0.08 9.11
CA GLY A 18 14.92 -0.36 7.76
C GLY A 18 13.78 -0.25 6.74
N VAL A 19 14.01 0.51 5.68
CA VAL A 19 13.12 0.56 4.51
C VAL A 19 13.56 -0.53 3.54
N LEU A 20 12.75 -1.61 3.42
CA LEU A 20 12.92 -2.61 2.37
C LEU A 20 12.28 -2.10 1.07
N ARG A 21 13.12 -1.77 0.09
CA ARG A 21 12.67 -1.47 -1.28
C ARG A 21 12.45 -2.78 -2.04
N LEU A 22 11.24 -3.04 -2.43
CA LEU A 22 10.89 -4.16 -3.30
C LEU A 22 10.83 -3.70 -4.77
N SER A 23 11.98 -3.34 -5.35
CA SER A 23 12.09 -3.12 -6.79
C SER A 23 12.79 -4.33 -7.42
N GLY A 24 12.03 -5.15 -8.15
CA GLY A 24 12.49 -6.37 -8.81
C GLY A 24 12.42 -7.59 -7.89
N PHE A 25 11.31 -8.31 -7.97
CA PHE A 25 11.08 -9.50 -7.16
C PHE A 25 11.91 -10.66 -7.65
N PHE A 26 12.83 -11.17 -6.80
CA PHE A 26 13.28 -12.55 -6.88
C PHE A 26 12.43 -13.36 -5.91
N LEU A 27 11.65 -14.29 -6.43
CA LEU A 27 10.98 -15.31 -5.61
C LEU A 27 12.06 -16.15 -4.92
N PRO A 28 12.02 -16.38 -3.60
CA PRO A 28 12.88 -17.35 -2.94
C PRO A 28 12.73 -18.72 -3.59
N ALA A 29 13.83 -19.50 -3.66
CA ALA A 29 13.81 -20.85 -4.19
C ALA A 29 12.78 -21.70 -3.41
N GLY A 30 11.73 -22.16 -4.08
CA GLY A 30 10.63 -22.94 -3.48
C GLY A 30 9.23 -22.30 -3.64
N PHE A 31 9.13 -21.06 -4.12
CA PHE A 31 7.83 -20.51 -4.53
C PHE A 31 7.47 -21.02 -5.92
N LEU A 32 6.19 -21.36 -6.11
CA LEU A 32 5.67 -21.75 -7.42
C LEU A 32 5.83 -20.58 -8.39
N PRO A 33 6.39 -20.81 -9.60
CA PRO A 33 6.44 -19.77 -10.61
C PRO A 33 5.02 -19.32 -10.97
N HIS A 34 4.87 -18.04 -11.27
CA HIS A 34 3.62 -17.51 -11.83
C HIS A 34 3.20 -18.39 -13.03
N PRO A 35 1.91 -18.76 -13.17
CA PRO A 35 1.43 -19.57 -14.30
C PRO A 35 1.84 -19.03 -15.68
N GLY A 36 2.12 -17.71 -15.78
CA GLY A 36 2.67 -17.07 -16.97
C GLY A 36 4.17 -17.23 -17.18
N GLY A 37 4.90 -17.96 -16.32
CA GLY A 37 6.36 -18.17 -16.43
C GLY A 37 7.21 -16.92 -16.16
N THR A 38 6.66 -15.92 -15.48
CA THR A 38 7.39 -14.71 -15.04
C THR A 38 7.81 -14.84 -13.58
N ASP A 39 8.93 -14.20 -13.21
CA ASP A 39 9.39 -14.08 -11.82
C ASP A 39 8.66 -12.94 -11.05
N GLU A 40 7.46 -12.56 -11.51
CA GLU A 40 6.65 -11.50 -10.94
C GLU A 40 5.80 -12.01 -9.77
N ALA A 41 5.52 -11.12 -8.81
CA ALA A 41 4.60 -11.43 -7.73
C ALA A 41 3.15 -11.48 -8.24
N PHE A 42 2.33 -12.35 -7.64
CA PHE A 42 0.88 -12.43 -7.91
C PHE A 42 0.08 -11.22 -7.37
N GLY A 43 0.68 -10.08 -7.17
CA GLY A 43 0.09 -8.89 -6.60
C GLY A 43 0.66 -8.51 -5.23
N THR A 44 0.11 -7.44 -4.64
CA THR A 44 0.71 -6.78 -3.46
C THR A 44 0.73 -7.64 -2.20
N ALA A 45 -0.26 -8.49 -1.98
CA ALA A 45 -0.26 -9.40 -0.82
C ALA A 45 0.85 -10.46 -0.92
N HIS A 46 1.04 -11.05 -2.12
CA HIS A 46 2.14 -11.99 -2.36
C HIS A 46 3.49 -11.31 -2.24
N ALA A 47 3.63 -10.09 -2.76
CA ALA A 47 4.84 -9.30 -2.63
C ALA A 47 5.27 -9.11 -1.17
N VAL A 48 4.33 -8.75 -0.30
CA VAL A 48 4.57 -8.62 1.14
C VAL A 48 4.93 -9.99 1.76
N LEU A 49 4.22 -11.06 1.41
CA LEU A 49 4.52 -12.41 1.91
C LEU A 49 5.96 -12.85 1.62
N CYS A 50 6.52 -12.49 0.47
CA CYS A 50 7.89 -12.81 0.09
C CYS A 50 8.96 -12.19 1.02
N THR A 51 8.60 -11.21 1.84
CA THR A 51 9.52 -10.59 2.81
C THR A 51 9.56 -11.28 4.17
N ARG A 52 8.74 -12.32 4.39
CA ARG A 52 8.57 -12.99 5.69
C ARG A 52 9.87 -13.40 6.37
N GLU A 53 10.85 -13.90 5.61
CA GLU A 53 12.13 -14.36 6.15
C GLU A 53 13.07 -13.21 6.57
N PHE A 54 12.76 -11.98 6.18
CA PHE A 54 13.61 -10.81 6.40
C PHE A 54 13.00 -9.80 7.39
N VAL A 55 11.68 -9.88 7.64
CA VAL A 55 10.96 -8.89 8.44
C VAL A 55 10.44 -9.55 9.71
N HIS A 56 11.06 -9.18 10.85
CA HIS A 56 10.76 -9.75 12.16
C HIS A 56 10.28 -8.71 13.19
N GLU A 57 10.20 -7.45 12.77
CA GLU A 57 9.76 -6.31 13.59
C GLU A 57 8.48 -5.69 13.00
N PRO A 58 7.75 -4.83 13.73
CA PRO A 58 6.66 -4.05 13.17
C PRO A 58 7.11 -3.29 11.94
N PHE A 59 6.32 -3.30 10.88
CA PHE A 59 6.73 -2.78 9.59
C PHE A 59 5.62 -2.03 8.85
N CYS A 60 6.02 -1.17 7.91
CA CYS A 60 5.11 -0.51 6.99
C CYS A 60 5.25 -1.08 5.58
N VAL A 61 4.12 -1.13 4.88
CA VAL A 61 4.04 -1.39 3.43
C VAL A 61 3.68 -0.08 2.75
N ILE A 62 4.42 0.27 1.70
CA ILE A 62 4.19 1.47 0.87
C ILE A 62 4.45 1.15 -0.59
N ASN A 63 3.87 1.92 -1.49
CA ASN A 63 4.29 1.94 -2.89
C ASN A 63 5.60 2.74 -3.01
N ALA A 64 6.58 2.21 -3.73
CA ALA A 64 7.91 2.80 -3.80
C ALA A 64 7.99 4.09 -4.64
N ASP A 65 7.00 4.32 -5.47
CA ASP A 65 6.87 5.44 -6.41
C ASP A 65 5.89 6.52 -5.93
N ASP A 66 5.32 6.36 -4.73
CA ASP A 66 4.41 7.31 -4.11
C ASP A 66 5.11 8.19 -3.06
N PHE A 67 4.68 9.44 -2.94
CA PHE A 67 5.05 10.35 -1.87
C PHE A 67 3.91 10.46 -0.86
N TYR A 68 4.19 10.10 0.39
CA TYR A 68 3.18 10.04 1.46
C TYR A 68 3.26 11.21 2.47
N GLY A 69 4.38 11.96 2.46
CA GLY A 69 4.64 13.02 3.43
C GLY A 69 5.26 12.53 4.74
N ALA A 70 6.01 13.41 5.41
CA ALA A 70 6.74 13.06 6.63
C ALA A 70 5.82 12.81 7.83
N ASP A 71 4.69 13.53 7.91
CA ASP A 71 3.70 13.37 8.97
C ASP A 71 3.04 11.98 8.94
N ALA A 72 2.77 11.45 7.76
CA ALA A 72 2.22 10.11 7.59
C ALA A 72 3.15 9.03 8.18
N TYR A 73 4.45 9.10 7.90
CA TYR A 73 5.44 8.17 8.45
C TYR A 73 5.54 8.27 9.97
N ARG A 74 5.54 9.50 10.52
CA ARG A 74 5.59 9.69 11.97
C ARG A 74 4.34 9.11 12.65
N THR A 75 3.16 9.42 12.10
CA THR A 75 1.89 9.01 12.66
C THR A 75 1.74 7.48 12.67
N ILE A 76 2.11 6.80 11.57
CA ILE A 76 2.03 5.34 11.51
C ILE A 76 3.09 4.67 12.39
N TYR A 77 4.28 5.26 12.51
CA TYR A 77 5.33 4.76 13.40
C TYR A 77 4.89 4.79 14.86
N GLU A 78 4.29 5.90 15.31
CA GLU A 78 3.78 6.05 16.67
C GLU A 78 2.66 5.04 16.97
N GLU A 79 1.80 4.76 16.01
CA GLU A 79 0.73 3.78 16.16
C GLU A 79 1.26 2.34 16.22
N LEU A 80 2.24 1.99 15.37
CA LEU A 80 2.88 0.68 15.37
C LEU A 80 3.47 0.30 16.73
N GLN A 81 3.96 1.28 17.50
CA GLN A 81 4.49 1.05 18.86
C GLN A 81 3.40 0.63 19.88
N ARG A 82 2.13 0.79 19.53
CA ARG A 82 0.98 0.54 20.41
C ARG A 82 0.14 -0.65 19.96
N LEU A 83 0.36 -1.14 18.73
CA LEU A 83 -0.40 -2.27 18.21
C LEU A 83 -0.14 -3.54 19.01
N PRO A 84 -1.17 -4.34 19.30
CA PRO A 84 -0.98 -5.68 19.83
C PRO A 84 -0.30 -6.58 18.80
N GLU A 85 0.40 -7.60 19.27
CA GLU A 85 1.15 -8.50 18.39
C GLU A 85 0.31 -9.22 17.34
N ARG A 86 -1.00 -9.43 17.61
CA ARG A 86 -1.92 -10.16 16.72
C ARG A 86 -3.28 -9.49 16.63
N GLY A 87 -3.94 -9.69 15.49
CA GLY A 87 -5.32 -9.28 15.27
C GLY A 87 -5.52 -7.78 15.07
N ALA A 88 -4.43 -7.01 14.93
CA ALA A 88 -4.50 -5.58 14.68
C ALA A 88 -3.51 -5.14 13.60
N ALA A 89 -3.90 -4.11 12.89
CA ALA A 89 -3.09 -3.39 11.91
C ALA A 89 -3.48 -1.91 11.93
N THR A 90 -2.76 -1.11 11.20
CA THR A 90 -3.06 0.31 11.01
C THR A 90 -2.88 0.70 9.54
N MET A 91 -3.51 1.79 9.12
CA MET A 91 -3.30 2.37 7.80
C MET A 91 -3.35 3.90 7.87
N VAL A 92 -2.66 4.56 6.94
CA VAL A 92 -2.88 5.98 6.68
C VAL A 92 -3.86 6.11 5.54
N GLY A 93 -5.01 6.72 5.82
CA GLY A 93 -6.05 7.01 4.85
C GLY A 93 -5.88 8.41 4.26
N TYR A 94 -6.23 8.56 2.99
CA TYR A 94 -6.22 9.84 2.27
C TYR A 94 -7.61 10.13 1.73
N LEU A 95 -7.92 11.43 1.54
CA LEU A 95 -9.20 11.80 0.95
C LEU A 95 -9.20 11.56 -0.56
N LEU A 96 -10.22 10.93 -1.08
CA LEU A 96 -10.36 10.56 -2.49
C LEU A 96 -10.10 11.73 -3.43
N LYS A 97 -10.68 12.90 -3.14
CA LYS A 97 -10.49 14.14 -3.93
C LYS A 97 -9.02 14.54 -4.13
N ASN A 98 -8.13 14.14 -3.20
CA ASN A 98 -6.70 14.45 -3.25
C ASN A 98 -5.89 13.37 -3.99
N THR A 99 -6.52 12.30 -4.46
CA THR A 99 -5.84 11.14 -5.06
C THR A 99 -6.28 10.82 -6.48
N VAL A 100 -7.21 11.61 -7.03
CA VAL A 100 -7.68 11.48 -8.42
C VAL A 100 -6.93 12.42 -9.35
N THR A 101 -6.93 12.12 -10.64
CA THR A 101 -6.32 12.92 -11.70
C THR A 101 -7.34 13.25 -12.79
N LYS A 102 -7.06 14.33 -13.56
CA LYS A 102 -7.86 14.74 -14.73
C LYS A 102 -7.52 13.93 -15.99
N TYR A 103 -6.42 13.18 -15.96
CA TYR A 103 -5.85 12.59 -17.19
C TYR A 103 -6.35 11.18 -17.47
N GLY A 104 -7.07 10.57 -16.52
CA GLY A 104 -7.60 9.23 -16.72
C GLY A 104 -8.29 8.67 -15.48
N THR A 105 -8.40 7.36 -15.43
CA THR A 105 -8.91 6.64 -14.26
C THR A 105 -7.78 6.24 -13.30
N VAL A 106 -8.12 6.07 -12.04
CA VAL A 106 -7.21 5.56 -10.99
C VAL A 106 -7.87 4.41 -10.24
N SER A 107 -7.05 3.51 -9.68
CA SER A 107 -7.51 2.44 -8.79
C SER A 107 -7.24 2.79 -7.35
N ARG A 108 -8.24 2.61 -6.47
CA ARG A 108 -8.13 2.91 -5.03
C ARG A 108 -8.88 1.89 -4.18
N GLY A 109 -8.32 1.55 -3.03
CA GLY A 109 -9.06 0.89 -1.98
C GLY A 109 -10.02 1.87 -1.31
N VAL A 110 -11.28 1.89 -1.72
CA VAL A 110 -12.32 2.74 -1.14
C VAL A 110 -12.71 2.21 0.23
N CYS A 111 -12.56 3.03 1.26
CA CYS A 111 -12.72 2.64 2.66
C CYS A 111 -14.06 3.12 3.23
N ARG A 112 -14.72 2.26 3.99
CA ARG A 112 -15.77 2.66 4.93
C ARG A 112 -15.19 2.63 6.34
N THR A 113 -15.24 3.76 7.02
CA THR A 113 -14.67 3.92 8.37
C THR A 113 -15.75 4.12 9.41
N GLN A 114 -15.53 3.62 10.62
CA GLN A 114 -16.41 3.82 11.77
C GLN A 114 -15.58 3.97 13.05
N ASN A 115 -15.79 5.05 13.79
CA ASN A 115 -15.10 5.32 15.06
C ASN A 115 -13.56 5.26 14.97
N GLY A 116 -12.98 5.71 13.85
CA GLY A 116 -11.54 5.68 13.63
C GLY A 116 -10.98 4.32 13.17
N TYR A 117 -11.84 3.33 12.94
CA TYR A 117 -11.47 2.01 12.45
C TYR A 117 -12.02 1.76 11.05
N LEU A 118 -11.31 0.93 10.31
CA LEU A 118 -11.74 0.42 9.02
C LEU A 118 -12.86 -0.60 9.23
N ALA A 119 -14.04 -0.28 8.71
CA ALA A 119 -15.20 -1.18 8.78
C ALA A 119 -15.32 -2.04 7.52
N ASP A 120 -14.84 -1.52 6.38
CA ASP A 120 -14.80 -2.24 5.11
C ASP A 120 -13.83 -1.57 4.14
N ILE A 121 -13.32 -2.32 3.18
CA ILE A 121 -12.50 -1.81 2.08
C ILE A 121 -12.81 -2.57 0.80
N HIS A 122 -12.94 -1.83 -0.28
CA HIS A 122 -13.20 -2.39 -1.60
C HIS A 122 -12.28 -1.76 -2.64
N GLU A 123 -11.53 -2.58 -3.38
CA GLU A 123 -10.70 -2.09 -4.50
C GLU A 123 -11.59 -1.68 -5.66
N THR A 124 -11.52 -0.41 -6.03
CA THR A 124 -12.28 0.19 -7.13
C THR A 124 -11.29 0.59 -8.23
N LEU A 125 -11.38 -0.09 -9.38
CA LEU A 125 -10.32 -0.07 -10.40
C LEU A 125 -10.39 1.10 -11.37
N LYS A 126 -11.58 1.73 -11.54
CA LYS A 126 -11.78 2.76 -12.56
C LYS A 126 -12.48 4.00 -12.01
N ILE A 127 -11.85 4.64 -11.05
CA ILE A 127 -12.35 5.90 -10.49
C ILE A 127 -11.96 7.05 -11.41
N ARG A 128 -12.94 7.83 -11.85
CA ARG A 128 -12.75 8.97 -12.73
C ARG A 128 -13.22 10.28 -12.09
N LEU A 129 -12.42 11.32 -12.27
CA LEU A 129 -12.80 12.70 -12.01
C LEU A 129 -13.36 13.32 -13.29
N ARG A 130 -14.61 13.82 -13.26
CA ARG A 130 -15.26 14.54 -14.36
C ARG A 130 -14.86 16.02 -14.37
N GLU A 131 -15.13 16.69 -15.47
CA GLU A 131 -14.90 18.12 -15.63
C GLU A 131 -15.72 18.99 -14.66
N ASP A 132 -16.91 18.53 -14.28
CA ASP A 132 -17.78 19.17 -13.30
C ASP A 132 -17.32 18.97 -11.84
N GLY A 133 -16.21 18.24 -11.62
CA GLY A 133 -15.64 17.94 -10.31
C GLY A 133 -16.26 16.72 -9.62
N THR A 134 -17.23 16.05 -10.23
CA THR A 134 -17.79 14.81 -9.67
C THR A 134 -16.82 13.65 -9.84
N ILE A 135 -16.79 12.75 -8.84
CA ILE A 135 -15.96 11.54 -8.85
C ILE A 135 -16.90 10.34 -8.90
N PHE A 136 -16.60 9.38 -9.78
CA PHE A 136 -17.44 8.20 -9.90
C PHE A 136 -16.62 6.96 -10.29
N ASP A 137 -17.14 5.80 -9.99
CA ASP A 137 -16.65 4.52 -10.47
C ASP A 137 -17.25 4.23 -11.85
N GLU A 138 -16.41 4.09 -12.87
CA GLU A 138 -16.86 3.82 -14.25
C GLU A 138 -17.54 2.45 -14.40
N ASP A 139 -17.13 1.46 -13.61
CA ASP A 139 -17.63 0.10 -13.76
C ASP A 139 -19.04 -0.05 -13.15
N SER A 140 -19.32 0.58 -12.01
CA SER A 140 -20.62 0.55 -11.35
C SER A 140 -21.52 1.75 -11.65
N GLY A 141 -20.95 2.86 -12.13
CA GLY A 141 -21.63 4.15 -12.32
C GLY A 141 -21.95 4.88 -10.99
N VAL A 142 -21.49 4.38 -9.86
CA VAL A 142 -21.75 4.96 -8.54
C VAL A 142 -20.94 6.23 -8.35
N LEU A 143 -21.59 7.30 -7.87
CA LEU A 143 -20.91 8.52 -7.42
C LEU A 143 -20.19 8.26 -6.09
N LEU A 144 -18.97 8.75 -6.00
CA LEU A 144 -18.14 8.64 -4.80
C LEU A 144 -18.00 10.02 -4.17
N GLU A 145 -18.21 10.08 -2.86
CA GLU A 145 -18.06 11.33 -2.11
C GLU A 145 -16.59 11.78 -2.09
N PRO A 146 -16.29 13.06 -2.38
CA PRO A 146 -14.91 13.58 -2.45
C PRO A 146 -14.11 13.38 -1.16
N ASP A 147 -14.76 13.38 -0.02
CA ASP A 147 -14.16 13.20 1.30
C ASP A 147 -14.11 11.75 1.76
N THR A 148 -14.47 10.81 0.89
CA THR A 148 -14.30 9.37 1.16
C THR A 148 -12.83 9.06 1.43
N VAL A 149 -12.57 8.28 2.48
CA VAL A 149 -11.23 7.78 2.79
C VAL A 149 -10.86 6.68 1.81
N VAL A 150 -9.65 6.75 1.29
CA VAL A 150 -9.09 5.71 0.41
C VAL A 150 -7.74 5.24 0.92
N SER A 151 -7.44 3.98 0.67
CA SER A 151 -6.11 3.39 0.84
C SER A 151 -5.23 3.73 -0.35
N MET A 152 -4.02 4.18 -0.03
CA MET A 152 -2.92 4.36 -0.98
C MET A 152 -1.81 3.34 -0.72
N ASN A 153 -2.15 2.15 -0.19
CA ASN A 153 -1.22 1.10 0.22
C ASN A 153 -0.21 1.52 1.29
N PHE A 154 -0.59 2.46 2.18
CA PHE A 154 0.21 2.76 3.34
C PHE A 154 -0.34 2.03 4.57
N TRP A 155 0.20 0.85 4.80
CA TRP A 155 -0.22 -0.07 5.86
C TRP A 155 0.86 -0.23 6.90
N GLY A 156 0.46 -0.43 8.16
CA GLY A 156 1.32 -0.83 9.26
C GLY A 156 0.88 -2.17 9.84
N PHE A 157 1.82 -3.09 9.95
CA PHE A 157 1.56 -4.46 10.40
C PHE A 157 2.55 -4.92 11.46
N MET A 158 2.08 -5.86 12.28
CA MET A 158 2.92 -6.71 13.11
C MET A 158 3.35 -7.96 12.31
N PRO A 159 4.51 -8.58 12.60
CA PRO A 159 4.99 -9.77 11.88
C PRO A 159 4.00 -10.95 11.85
N SER A 160 3.08 -11.02 12.82
CA SER A 160 2.03 -12.04 12.83
C SER A 160 1.11 -12.01 11.61
N ILE A 161 1.08 -10.90 10.83
CA ILE A 161 0.31 -10.78 9.60
C ILE A 161 0.78 -11.78 8.52
N PHE A 162 2.04 -12.22 8.57
CA PHE A 162 2.56 -13.19 7.61
C PHE A 162 1.85 -14.54 7.66
N ASP A 163 1.30 -14.94 8.82
CA ASP A 163 0.50 -16.16 8.94
C ASP A 163 -0.83 -16.01 8.18
N GLU A 164 -1.42 -14.81 8.22
CA GLU A 164 -2.65 -14.49 7.49
C GLU A 164 -2.39 -14.39 5.99
N LEU A 165 -1.31 -13.69 5.60
CA LEU A 165 -0.88 -13.59 4.21
C LEU A 165 -0.65 -14.97 3.58
N ALA A 166 0.01 -15.89 4.29
CA ALA A 166 0.26 -17.23 3.80
C ALA A 166 -1.03 -18.01 3.56
N ARG A 167 -2.00 -17.94 4.51
CA ARG A 167 -3.30 -18.59 4.35
C ARG A 167 -4.12 -18.00 3.21
N TYR A 168 -4.17 -16.68 3.12
CA TYR A 168 -4.86 -15.98 2.06
C TYR A 168 -4.29 -16.33 0.69
N PHE A 169 -2.95 -16.32 0.55
CA PHE A 169 -2.28 -16.66 -0.69
C PHE A 169 -2.50 -18.14 -1.10
N GLU A 170 -2.50 -19.06 -0.14
CA GLU A 170 -2.82 -20.47 -0.41
C GLU A 170 -4.25 -20.64 -0.95
N THR A 171 -5.22 -19.93 -0.37
CA THR A 171 -6.61 -19.93 -0.84
C THR A 171 -6.72 -19.34 -2.24
N PHE A 172 -6.05 -18.21 -2.50
CA PHE A 172 -5.96 -17.58 -3.81
C PHE A 172 -5.41 -18.53 -4.88
N LEU A 173 -4.33 -19.26 -4.57
CA LEU A 173 -3.74 -20.23 -5.51
C LEU A 173 -4.67 -21.40 -5.84
N ARG A 174 -5.48 -21.84 -4.87
CA ARG A 174 -6.43 -22.95 -5.07
C ARG A 174 -7.69 -22.52 -5.84
N GLY A 175 -8.03 -21.22 -5.81
CA GLY A 175 -9.20 -20.65 -6.47
C GLY A 175 -8.82 -19.79 -7.67
N ASP A 176 -8.77 -18.50 -7.47
CA ASP A 176 -8.67 -17.48 -8.54
C ASP A 176 -7.49 -17.66 -9.48
N ALA A 177 -6.29 -17.97 -8.94
CA ALA A 177 -5.09 -18.15 -9.77
C ALA A 177 -5.15 -19.39 -10.66
N GLY A 178 -5.89 -20.42 -10.25
CA GLY A 178 -6.08 -21.64 -11.04
C GLY A 178 -6.98 -21.44 -12.27
N GLU A 179 -7.87 -20.46 -12.19
CA GLU A 179 -8.88 -20.18 -13.24
C GLU A 179 -8.51 -18.97 -14.10
N ASN A 180 -7.76 -18.01 -13.56
CA ASN A 180 -7.42 -16.77 -14.24
C ASN A 180 -5.94 -16.38 -14.04
N VAL A 181 -5.14 -16.49 -15.08
CA VAL A 181 -3.70 -16.14 -15.11
C VAL A 181 -3.46 -14.65 -14.80
N LYS A 182 -4.48 -13.79 -14.92
CA LYS A 182 -4.41 -12.35 -14.64
C LYS A 182 -4.96 -11.98 -13.25
N ALA A 183 -5.35 -12.98 -12.45
CA ALA A 183 -5.83 -12.70 -11.11
C ALA A 183 -4.70 -12.14 -10.24
N GLU A 184 -5.02 -11.12 -9.45
CA GLU A 184 -4.06 -10.46 -8.56
C GLU A 184 -4.44 -10.67 -7.09
N CYS A 185 -3.46 -11.14 -6.31
CA CYS A 185 -3.54 -11.28 -4.87
C CYS A 185 -3.28 -9.93 -4.21
N LEU A 186 -4.33 -9.11 -4.08
CA LEU A 186 -4.23 -7.74 -3.60
C LEU A 186 -4.31 -7.64 -2.08
N LEU A 187 -3.42 -6.83 -1.48
CA LEU A 187 -3.37 -6.61 -0.04
C LEU A 187 -4.68 -6.00 0.53
N PRO A 188 -5.33 -5.02 -0.11
CA PRO A 188 -6.62 -4.51 0.36
C PRO A 188 -7.72 -5.58 0.41
N ASN A 189 -7.73 -6.52 -0.54
CA ASN A 189 -8.73 -7.60 -0.57
C ASN A 189 -8.54 -8.57 0.60
N MET A 190 -7.29 -8.94 0.91
CA MET A 190 -6.97 -9.74 2.10
C MET A 190 -7.40 -9.03 3.38
N VAL A 191 -7.07 -7.76 3.53
CA VAL A 191 -7.48 -6.97 4.70
C VAL A 191 -9.00 -6.95 4.83
N GLY A 192 -9.73 -6.71 3.73
CA GLY A 192 -11.18 -6.70 3.71
C GLY A 192 -11.80 -8.06 4.12
N GLU A 193 -11.20 -9.19 3.71
CA GLU A 193 -11.62 -10.52 4.13
C GLU A 193 -11.42 -10.72 5.63
N LEU A 194 -10.23 -10.41 6.15
CA LEU A 194 -9.92 -10.53 7.58
C LEU A 194 -10.81 -9.65 8.47
N LEU A 195 -11.17 -8.44 7.99
CA LEU A 195 -12.13 -7.57 8.68
C LEU A 195 -13.51 -8.23 8.78
N ARG A 196 -14.04 -8.77 7.67
CA ARG A 196 -15.37 -9.43 7.64
C ARG A 196 -15.41 -10.70 8.49
N GLU A 197 -14.29 -11.40 8.61
CA GLU A 197 -14.13 -12.57 9.48
C GLU A 197 -13.91 -12.21 10.96
N GLY A 198 -13.73 -10.93 11.29
CA GLY A 198 -13.43 -10.47 12.65
C GLY A 198 -12.04 -10.89 13.16
N ARG A 199 -11.12 -11.18 12.26
CA ARG A 199 -9.75 -11.63 12.55
C ARG A 199 -8.73 -10.49 12.56
N LEU A 200 -9.09 -9.35 12.01
CA LEU A 200 -8.26 -8.15 11.97
C LEU A 200 -9.08 -6.93 12.35
N SER A 201 -8.51 -6.04 13.17
CA SER A 201 -8.98 -4.68 13.40
C SER A 201 -7.95 -3.72 12.83
N VAL A 202 -8.37 -2.71 12.08
CA VAL A 202 -7.45 -1.75 11.45
C VAL A 202 -7.80 -0.35 11.89
N SER A 203 -6.88 0.32 12.60
CA SER A 203 -7.00 1.76 12.90
C SER A 203 -6.71 2.57 11.65
N VAL A 204 -7.54 3.60 11.37
CA VAL A 204 -7.39 4.50 10.23
C VAL A 204 -6.85 5.83 10.71
N LEU A 205 -5.60 6.08 10.37
CA LEU A 205 -4.89 7.31 10.71
C LEU A 205 -5.10 8.34 9.60
N GLN A 206 -5.06 9.61 9.97
CA GLN A 206 -5.09 10.72 9.01
C GLN A 206 -3.78 11.48 9.09
N SER A 207 -3.15 11.73 7.95
CA SER A 207 -1.99 12.61 7.84
C SER A 207 -2.43 14.03 7.50
N LYS A 208 -1.67 15.01 7.96
CA LYS A 208 -1.79 16.42 7.54
C LYS A 208 -1.16 16.67 6.17
N ASP A 209 -0.29 15.75 5.74
CA ASP A 209 0.40 15.85 4.47
C ASP A 209 -0.49 15.40 3.31
N ARG A 210 -0.14 15.87 2.11
CA ARG A 210 -0.76 15.43 0.87
C ARG A 210 -0.02 14.23 0.31
N TRP A 211 -0.78 13.31 -0.24
CA TRP A 211 -0.24 12.25 -1.09
C TRP A 211 0.00 12.78 -2.51
N PHE A 212 1.12 12.37 -3.10
CA PHE A 212 1.43 12.60 -4.52
C PHE A 212 1.87 11.27 -5.16
N GLY A 213 1.22 10.91 -6.27
CA GLY A 213 1.61 9.80 -7.12
C GLY A 213 1.66 10.22 -8.58
N MET A 214 2.38 9.46 -9.40
CA MET A 214 2.48 9.65 -10.85
C MET A 214 1.82 8.47 -11.55
N THR A 215 0.50 8.54 -11.72
CA THR A 215 -0.24 7.54 -12.51
C THR A 215 -0.06 7.79 -14.01
N TYR A 216 0.02 9.05 -14.40
CA TYR A 216 0.18 9.49 -15.79
C TYR A 216 1.41 10.38 -15.92
N HIS A 217 2.03 10.37 -17.11
CA HIS A 217 3.21 11.19 -17.40
C HIS A 217 2.95 12.69 -17.18
N GLU A 218 1.74 13.13 -17.42
CA GLU A 218 1.27 14.51 -17.26
C GLU A 218 1.25 14.96 -15.79
N ASP A 219 1.14 14.03 -14.84
CA ASP A 219 1.20 14.33 -13.41
C ASP A 219 2.60 14.82 -12.98
N ARG A 220 3.66 14.50 -13.73
CA ARG A 220 5.06 14.78 -13.39
C ARG A 220 5.32 16.25 -13.09
N ALA A 221 4.82 17.16 -13.93
CA ALA A 221 5.04 18.59 -13.76
C ALA A 221 4.39 19.11 -12.48
N ARG A 222 3.17 18.64 -12.18
CA ARG A 222 2.44 18.97 -10.95
C ARG A 222 3.17 18.45 -9.72
N VAL A 223 3.57 17.18 -9.71
CA VAL A 223 4.28 16.56 -8.58
C VAL A 223 5.62 17.26 -8.32
N ALA A 224 6.38 17.58 -9.38
CA ALA A 224 7.64 18.30 -9.25
C ALA A 224 7.44 19.70 -8.63
N SER A 225 6.41 20.45 -9.05
CA SER A 225 6.07 21.76 -8.49
C SER A 225 5.66 21.68 -7.01
N GLU A 226 4.88 20.67 -6.62
CA GLU A 226 4.46 20.46 -5.23
C GLU A 226 5.66 20.12 -4.34
N LEU A 227 6.55 19.22 -4.79
CA LEU A 227 7.77 18.89 -4.06
C LEU A 227 8.72 20.09 -3.92
N GLN A 228 8.83 20.91 -4.96
CA GLN A 228 9.60 22.15 -4.92
C GLN A 228 9.03 23.10 -3.86
N THR A 229 7.71 23.26 -3.81
CA THR A 229 7.04 24.10 -2.80
C THR A 229 7.33 23.63 -1.38
N LEU A 230 7.33 22.29 -1.13
CA LEU A 230 7.67 21.72 0.18
C LEU A 230 9.14 21.97 0.53
N HIS A 231 10.03 21.91 -0.44
CA HIS A 231 11.45 22.21 -0.25
C HIS A 231 11.66 23.70 0.10
N GLU A 232 11.04 24.61 -0.64
CA GLU A 232 11.11 26.06 -0.40
C GLU A 232 10.50 26.45 0.96
N ALA A 233 9.48 25.72 1.39
CA ALA A 233 8.88 25.90 2.72
C ALA A 233 9.75 25.32 3.88
N GLY A 234 10.91 24.71 3.56
CA GLY A 234 11.82 24.15 4.56
C GLY A 234 11.33 22.86 5.21
N VAL A 235 10.33 22.17 4.64
CA VAL A 235 9.84 20.88 5.13
C VAL A 235 10.91 19.81 5.01
N TYR A 236 11.80 19.92 4.01
CA TYR A 236 12.93 19.03 3.78
C TYR A 236 14.24 19.79 3.86
N PRO A 237 15.31 19.21 4.45
CA PRO A 237 16.62 19.83 4.47
C PRO A 237 17.23 19.89 3.06
N GLU A 238 18.09 20.90 2.80
CA GLU A 238 18.79 21.03 1.52
C GLU A 238 19.66 19.82 1.17
N LYS A 239 20.13 19.08 2.16
CA LYS A 239 20.91 17.85 1.99
C LYS A 239 20.32 16.74 2.86
N LEU A 240 20.00 15.64 2.24
CA LEU A 240 19.73 14.39 2.95
C LEU A 240 21.05 13.91 3.58
N ARG A 241 21.02 13.65 4.89
CA ARG A 241 22.16 13.12 5.64
C ARG A 241 22.26 11.63 5.48
#